data_25e4b4a5910a820144c79fe717af18a6
#
_entry.id   25e4b4a5910a820144c79fe717af18a6
#
_cell.length_a   1.000
_cell.length_b   1.000
_cell.length_c   1.000
_cell.angle_alpha   90.00
_cell.angle_beta   90.00
_cell.angle_gamma   90.00
#
_symmetry.space_group_name_H-M   'P 1'
#
loop_
_entity.id
_entity.type
_entity.pdbx_description
1 polymer ?
#
loop_
_entity_poly.entity_id
_entity_poly.type
_entity_poly.pdbx_seq_one_letter_code
_entity_poly.pdbx_strand_id
1 'polypeptide(L)'
;MSTELTPFVSNIIPHSDVLDLLRITMLVYNYGKTFTVEDENETVETFVSKIKANGKLDSLGLSDARKAALLEIASNASAGKVCTFISDPDTDVQVGVTLNTADKRICIVFRGSESSKDWFYDLQIKKHNLKGDIWVHGGFYKQLHTNGVYDNLLAKVKQLLGENPDFSLYVTGHSLGAALATLCGFMMSFEFANKINVVSFASPRVGNAEWKKAFDTKSNLTHYRVTNDRDIVTAFPMYKYHHVGKTVRLFEDSYSIFTDYSKFHWYDFTLFQCWRPSDHDCDLYYKRLMQHKWE
;
A
#
# COMPACT_ATOMS: atom_id res chain seq x y z
N MET A 1 6.42 32.41 10.85
CA MET A 1 5.18 31.77 10.34
C MET A 1 4.80 30.74 11.37
N SER A 2 3.62 30.88 11.98
CA SER A 2 3.16 30.07 13.11
C SER A 2 3.02 28.62 12.68
N THR A 3 3.74 27.74 13.36
CA THR A 3 3.49 26.30 13.34
C THR A 3 2.08 26.08 13.91
N GLU A 4 1.09 25.89 13.03
CA GLU A 4 -0.18 25.32 13.47
C GLU A 4 0.13 23.93 14.01
N LEU A 5 0.03 23.81 15.33
CA LEU A 5 0.02 22.53 16.02
C LEU A 5 -1.12 21.71 15.41
N THR A 6 -0.79 20.62 14.72
CA THR A 6 -1.75 19.65 14.22
C THR A 6 -2.67 19.25 15.38
N PRO A 7 -3.99 19.38 15.26
CA PRO A 7 -4.89 18.91 16.31
C PRO A 7 -4.64 17.43 16.55
N PHE A 8 -4.58 17.04 17.82
CA PHE A 8 -4.36 15.66 18.25
C PHE A 8 -5.43 14.76 17.60
N VAL A 9 -5.06 14.06 16.54
CA VAL A 9 -5.99 13.17 15.82
C VAL A 9 -6.02 11.85 16.58
N SER A 10 -7.03 11.69 17.43
CA SER A 10 -7.28 10.40 18.11
C SER A 10 -7.52 9.29 17.07
N ASN A 11 -7.01 8.10 17.32
CA ASN A 11 -7.12 6.91 16.45
C ASN A 11 -6.34 7.00 15.13
N ILE A 12 -5.06 7.32 15.20
CA ILE A 12 -4.12 7.13 14.09
C ILE A 12 -3.55 5.71 14.18
N ILE A 13 -3.28 5.11 13.01
CA ILE A 13 -2.54 3.86 12.95
C ILE A 13 -1.14 4.06 13.59
N PRO A 14 -0.65 3.11 14.41
CA PRO A 14 0.69 3.17 14.95
C PRO A 14 1.74 3.35 13.85
N HIS A 15 2.72 4.20 14.11
CA HIS A 15 3.82 4.42 13.17
C HIS A 15 4.56 3.12 12.83
N SER A 16 4.75 2.23 13.82
CA SER A 16 5.35 0.90 13.64
C SER A 16 4.61 0.07 12.59
N ASP A 17 3.27 0.05 12.62
CA ASP A 17 2.48 -0.69 11.64
C ASP A 17 2.64 -0.13 10.22
N VAL A 18 2.67 1.21 10.08
CA VAL A 18 2.89 1.86 8.79
C VAL A 18 4.27 1.51 8.24
N LEU A 19 5.29 1.52 9.11
CA LEU A 19 6.66 1.22 8.74
C LEU A 19 6.82 -0.24 8.32
N ASP A 20 6.21 -1.18 9.06
CA ASP A 20 6.22 -2.60 8.71
C ASP A 20 5.51 -2.88 7.39
N LEU A 21 4.38 -2.23 7.14
CA LEU A 21 3.66 -2.36 5.87
C LEU A 21 4.46 -1.78 4.69
N LEU A 22 5.24 -0.70 4.91
CA LEU A 22 6.15 -0.21 3.87
C LEU A 22 7.28 -1.21 3.62
N ARG A 23 7.87 -1.79 4.65
CA ARG A 23 8.92 -2.82 4.53
C ARG A 23 8.43 -4.01 3.71
N ILE A 24 7.23 -4.53 4.02
CA ILE A 24 6.60 -5.61 3.24
C ILE A 24 6.34 -5.17 1.80
N THR A 25 5.89 -3.93 1.59
CA THR A 25 5.67 -3.34 0.26
C THR A 25 6.99 -3.25 -0.53
N MET A 26 8.09 -2.88 0.11
CA MET A 26 9.42 -2.87 -0.54
C MET A 26 9.86 -4.27 -0.96
N LEU A 27 9.56 -5.28 -0.16
CA LEU A 27 9.93 -6.66 -0.45
C LEU A 27 9.17 -7.24 -1.65
N VAL A 28 7.90 -6.89 -1.85
CA VAL A 28 7.10 -7.44 -2.95
C VAL A 28 7.69 -7.11 -4.33
N TYR A 29 8.45 -6.03 -4.46
CA TYR A 29 9.15 -5.67 -5.70
C TYR A 29 10.24 -6.68 -6.10
N ASN A 30 10.76 -7.42 -5.14
CA ASN A 30 11.84 -8.38 -5.34
C ASN A 30 11.39 -9.84 -5.20
N TYR A 31 10.22 -10.06 -4.56
CA TYR A 31 9.67 -11.41 -4.38
C TYR A 31 9.29 -12.02 -5.74
N GLY A 32 9.65 -13.28 -5.93
CA GLY A 32 9.46 -13.99 -7.20
C GLY A 32 10.51 -13.68 -8.28
N LYS A 33 11.37 -12.67 -8.08
CA LYS A 33 12.44 -12.30 -9.01
C LYS A 33 13.83 -12.55 -8.43
N THR A 34 14.09 -11.94 -7.27
CA THR A 34 15.39 -11.98 -6.60
C THR A 34 15.44 -13.08 -5.56
N PHE A 35 14.30 -13.33 -4.91
CA PHE A 35 14.15 -14.40 -3.93
C PHE A 35 12.71 -14.89 -3.87
N THR A 36 12.54 -16.12 -3.38
CA THR A 36 11.25 -16.75 -3.09
C THR A 36 11.41 -17.56 -1.81
N VAL A 37 10.41 -17.56 -0.95
CA VAL A 37 10.33 -18.49 0.18
C VAL A 37 9.67 -19.76 -0.36
N GLU A 38 10.45 -20.81 -0.56
CA GLU A 38 10.00 -22.05 -1.22
C GLU A 38 9.25 -22.98 -0.26
N ASP A 39 9.66 -23.00 1.01
CA ASP A 39 9.01 -23.80 2.04
C ASP A 39 7.74 -23.06 2.52
N GLU A 40 6.59 -23.65 2.26
CA GLU A 40 5.30 -23.08 2.68
C GLU A 40 5.12 -22.97 4.20
N ASN A 41 5.98 -23.61 5.00
CA ASN A 41 6.01 -23.50 6.45
C ASN A 41 7.06 -22.51 6.95
N GLU A 42 7.92 -21.99 6.07
CA GLU A 42 8.93 -21.01 6.42
C GLU A 42 8.35 -19.59 6.43
N THR A 43 8.71 -18.83 7.45
CA THR A 43 8.38 -17.40 7.49
C THR A 43 9.45 -16.57 6.75
N VAL A 44 9.11 -15.36 6.35
CA VAL A 44 10.06 -14.41 5.76
C VAL A 44 11.25 -14.18 6.70
N GLU A 45 10.99 -14.08 8.01
CA GLU A 45 12.00 -13.87 9.04
C GLU A 45 13.00 -15.03 9.11
N THR A 46 12.51 -16.27 9.07
CA THR A 46 13.37 -17.46 9.07
C THR A 46 14.22 -17.52 7.80
N PHE A 47 13.60 -17.26 6.66
CA PHE A 47 14.30 -17.19 5.37
C PHE A 47 15.44 -16.14 5.39
N VAL A 48 15.15 -14.92 5.86
CA VAL A 48 16.16 -13.85 5.95
C VAL A 48 17.31 -14.23 6.88
N SER A 49 16.98 -14.84 8.02
CA SER A 49 18.00 -15.30 8.99
C SER A 49 18.93 -16.32 8.35
N LYS A 50 18.41 -17.26 7.56
CA LYS A 50 19.20 -18.25 6.81
C LYS A 50 20.11 -17.60 5.76
N ILE A 51 19.58 -16.71 4.92
CA ILE A 51 20.38 -16.05 3.87
C ILE A 51 21.47 -15.14 4.46
N LYS A 52 21.18 -14.46 5.59
CA LYS A 52 22.14 -13.65 6.32
C LYS A 52 23.27 -14.53 6.88
N ALA A 53 22.93 -15.63 7.57
CA ALA A 53 23.91 -16.56 8.13
C ALA A 53 24.84 -17.16 7.07
N ASN A 54 24.33 -17.38 5.86
CA ASN A 54 25.08 -17.92 4.71
C ASN A 54 25.84 -16.85 3.91
N GLY A 55 25.84 -15.58 4.32
CA GLY A 55 26.49 -14.46 3.61
C GLY A 55 25.90 -14.14 2.23
N LYS A 56 24.69 -14.62 1.93
CA LYS A 56 24.04 -14.45 0.61
C LYS A 56 23.21 -13.18 0.48
N LEU A 57 23.02 -12.41 1.56
CA LEU A 57 22.17 -11.22 1.55
C LEU A 57 22.64 -10.16 0.54
N ASP A 58 23.97 -9.98 0.41
CA ASP A 58 24.54 -9.02 -0.52
C ASP A 58 24.39 -9.43 -1.98
N SER A 59 24.29 -10.73 -2.27
CA SER A 59 24.11 -11.25 -3.62
C SER A 59 22.69 -11.08 -4.17
N LEU A 60 21.74 -10.63 -3.36
CA LEU A 60 20.34 -10.41 -3.79
C LEU A 60 20.14 -9.15 -4.67
N GLY A 61 21.18 -8.32 -4.85
CA GLY A 61 21.08 -7.12 -5.69
C GLY A 61 20.09 -6.06 -5.17
N LEU A 62 19.80 -6.06 -3.86
CA LEU A 62 18.89 -5.11 -3.21
C LEU A 62 19.61 -3.79 -2.93
N SER A 63 18.86 -2.66 -2.97
CA SER A 63 19.35 -1.39 -2.43
C SER A 63 19.61 -1.50 -0.92
N ASP A 64 20.43 -0.59 -0.37
CA ASP A 64 20.71 -0.57 1.08
C ASP A 64 19.43 -0.37 1.90
N ALA A 65 18.49 0.45 1.43
CA ALA A 65 17.20 0.64 2.07
C ALA A 65 16.37 -0.66 2.10
N ARG A 66 16.35 -1.43 1.01
CA ARG A 66 15.64 -2.71 0.92
C ARG A 66 16.31 -3.80 1.76
N LYS A 67 17.65 -3.84 1.80
CA LYS A 67 18.38 -4.73 2.71
C LYS A 67 18.05 -4.41 4.17
N ALA A 68 18.08 -3.12 4.54
CA ALA A 68 17.70 -2.69 5.88
C ALA A 68 16.25 -3.07 6.21
N ALA A 69 15.31 -2.82 5.30
CA ALA A 69 13.91 -3.20 5.46
C ALA A 69 13.74 -4.72 5.69
N LEU A 70 14.45 -5.54 4.92
CA LEU A 70 14.43 -7.01 5.05
C LEU A 70 14.96 -7.46 6.42
N LEU A 71 16.09 -6.89 6.87
CA LEU A 71 16.68 -7.20 8.16
C LEU A 71 15.78 -6.79 9.33
N GLU A 72 15.11 -5.64 9.22
CA GLU A 72 14.16 -5.17 10.22
C GLU A 72 12.91 -6.07 10.31
N ILE A 73 12.37 -6.53 9.17
CA ILE A 73 11.29 -7.51 9.16
C ILE A 73 11.72 -8.78 9.88
N ALA A 74 12.93 -9.26 9.63
CA ALA A 74 13.45 -10.46 10.29
C ALA A 74 13.61 -10.30 11.80
N SER A 75 14.01 -9.10 12.26
CA SER A 75 14.18 -8.83 13.69
C SER A 75 12.86 -8.65 14.43
N ASN A 76 11.85 -8.10 13.78
CA ASN A 76 10.56 -7.74 14.38
C ASN A 76 9.46 -8.77 14.13
N ALA A 77 9.74 -9.83 13.35
CA ALA A 77 8.77 -10.87 12.96
C ALA A 77 7.46 -10.30 12.37
N SER A 78 7.57 -9.22 11.57
CA SER A 78 6.40 -8.44 11.14
C SER A 78 5.74 -8.92 9.85
N ALA A 79 6.44 -9.70 9.01
CA ALA A 79 5.88 -10.21 7.75
C ALA A 79 5.13 -11.54 7.93
N GLY A 80 5.67 -12.46 8.69
CA GLY A 80 5.11 -13.78 8.90
C GLY A 80 5.26 -14.71 7.69
N LYS A 81 4.29 -15.60 7.50
CA LYS A 81 4.29 -16.64 6.47
C LYS A 81 3.70 -16.09 5.16
N VAL A 82 4.35 -16.38 4.03
CA VAL A 82 3.77 -16.13 2.69
C VAL A 82 2.78 -17.25 2.36
N CYS A 83 1.50 -16.91 2.29
CA CYS A 83 0.43 -17.87 2.05
C CYS A 83 0.09 -18.04 0.57
N THR A 84 0.31 -17.02 -0.24
CA THR A 84 0.20 -17.08 -1.70
C THR A 84 0.89 -15.88 -2.33
N PHE A 85 1.33 -16.07 -3.58
CA PHE A 85 1.83 -15.00 -4.42
C PHE A 85 1.24 -15.19 -5.83
N ILE A 86 0.53 -14.18 -6.31
CA ILE A 86 -0.07 -14.17 -7.64
C ILE A 86 0.76 -13.22 -8.50
N SER A 87 1.21 -13.70 -9.66
CA SER A 87 1.87 -12.91 -10.68
C SER A 87 1.12 -13.09 -11.99
N ASP A 88 0.46 -12.04 -12.45
CA ASP A 88 -0.29 -12.03 -13.70
C ASP A 88 0.48 -11.28 -14.79
N PRO A 89 1.03 -11.96 -15.79
CA PRO A 89 1.84 -11.34 -16.83
C PRO A 89 1.04 -10.43 -17.78
N ASP A 90 -0.26 -10.67 -17.94
CA ASP A 90 -1.10 -9.89 -18.87
C ASP A 90 -1.40 -8.49 -18.35
N THR A 91 -1.48 -8.34 -17.03
CA THR A 91 -1.78 -7.06 -16.37
C THR A 91 -0.60 -6.49 -15.60
N ASP A 92 0.51 -7.22 -15.51
CA ASP A 92 1.67 -6.91 -14.65
C ASP A 92 1.31 -6.79 -13.15
N VAL A 93 0.16 -7.34 -12.74
CA VAL A 93 -0.23 -7.36 -11.33
C VAL A 93 0.56 -8.43 -10.60
N GLN A 94 1.24 -8.01 -9.54
CA GLN A 94 1.86 -8.91 -8.59
C GLN A 94 1.36 -8.59 -7.19
N VAL A 95 0.88 -9.62 -6.50
CA VAL A 95 0.30 -9.47 -5.17
C VAL A 95 0.61 -10.68 -4.30
N GLY A 96 1.08 -10.41 -3.10
CA GLY A 96 1.33 -11.40 -2.06
C GLY A 96 0.28 -11.36 -0.97
N VAL A 97 0.04 -12.50 -0.33
CA VAL A 97 -0.76 -12.59 0.91
C VAL A 97 0.10 -13.22 1.99
N THR A 98 0.24 -12.53 3.13
CA THR A 98 0.99 -13.03 4.28
C THR A 98 0.09 -13.20 5.50
N LEU A 99 0.48 -14.13 6.38
CA LEU A 99 -0.17 -14.42 7.65
C LEU A 99 0.82 -14.24 8.80
N ASN A 100 0.55 -13.27 9.66
CA ASN A 100 1.29 -13.06 10.90
C ASN A 100 0.40 -13.41 12.09
N THR A 101 0.69 -14.53 12.74
CA THR A 101 -0.10 -15.04 13.87
C THR A 101 0.17 -14.27 15.16
N ALA A 102 1.37 -13.70 15.33
CA ALA A 102 1.74 -12.94 16.53
C ALA A 102 0.91 -11.63 16.59
N ASP A 103 0.76 -10.94 15.45
CA ASP A 103 0.02 -9.68 15.36
C ASP A 103 -1.45 -9.87 14.97
N LYS A 104 -1.91 -11.13 14.82
CA LYS A 104 -3.26 -11.47 14.33
C LYS A 104 -3.60 -10.71 13.04
N ARG A 105 -2.71 -10.78 12.07
CA ARG A 105 -2.76 -9.98 10.85
C ARG A 105 -2.67 -10.85 9.60
N ILE A 106 -3.61 -10.64 8.66
CA ILE A 106 -3.50 -11.06 7.28
C ILE A 106 -3.17 -9.81 6.47
N CYS A 107 -2.11 -9.85 5.66
CA CYS A 107 -1.70 -8.71 4.85
C CYS A 107 -1.73 -9.08 3.36
N ILE A 108 -2.45 -8.29 2.56
CA ILE A 108 -2.41 -8.30 1.09
C ILE A 108 -1.49 -7.17 0.66
N VAL A 109 -0.45 -7.48 -0.11
CA VAL A 109 0.53 -6.51 -0.56
C VAL A 109 0.63 -6.50 -2.08
N PHE A 110 0.27 -5.37 -2.70
CA PHE A 110 0.34 -5.17 -4.14
C PHE A 110 1.67 -4.51 -4.52
N ARG A 111 2.34 -5.06 -5.54
CA ARG A 111 3.47 -4.41 -6.18
C ARG A 111 2.99 -3.24 -7.04
N GLY A 112 3.76 -2.15 -7.07
CA GLY A 112 3.59 -1.09 -8.07
C GLY A 112 4.22 -1.46 -9.41
N SER A 113 4.00 -0.59 -10.43
CA SER A 113 4.65 -0.74 -11.73
C SER A 113 6.15 -0.49 -11.62
N GLU A 114 6.97 -1.23 -12.39
CA GLU A 114 8.42 -1.01 -12.44
C GLU A 114 8.81 0.22 -13.24
N SER A 115 8.03 0.54 -14.30
CA SER A 115 8.20 1.75 -15.09
C SER A 115 7.18 2.81 -14.66
N SER A 116 7.50 3.56 -13.61
CA SER A 116 6.64 4.64 -13.11
C SER A 116 6.34 5.73 -14.16
N LYS A 117 7.23 5.93 -15.14
CA LYS A 117 7.08 6.96 -16.18
C LYS A 117 6.05 6.56 -17.24
N ASP A 118 6.12 5.34 -17.77
CA ASP A 118 5.27 4.90 -18.86
C ASP A 118 3.84 4.70 -18.38
N TRP A 119 3.67 4.10 -17.19
CA TRP A 119 2.37 3.91 -16.56
C TRP A 119 1.63 5.24 -16.33
N PHE A 120 2.35 6.30 -15.96
CA PHE A 120 1.77 7.61 -15.70
C PHE A 120 1.16 8.26 -16.95
N TYR A 121 1.81 8.10 -18.10
CA TYR A 121 1.30 8.61 -19.38
C TYR A 121 0.15 7.79 -19.95
N ASP A 122 0.11 6.48 -19.61
CA ASP A 122 -0.92 5.55 -20.05
C ASP A 122 -2.17 5.51 -19.16
N LEU A 123 -2.22 6.35 -18.11
CA LEU A 123 -3.39 6.48 -17.24
C LEU A 123 -4.63 6.90 -18.06
N GLN A 124 -5.23 5.90 -18.73
CA GLN A 124 -6.51 6.09 -19.43
C GLN A 124 -7.58 6.45 -18.39
N ILE A 125 -8.11 7.68 -18.46
CA ILE A 125 -9.12 8.23 -17.54
C ILE A 125 -10.51 7.58 -17.77
N LYS A 126 -10.56 6.36 -18.27
CA LYS A 126 -11.83 5.63 -18.40
C LYS A 126 -12.32 5.26 -17.01
N LYS A 127 -13.58 5.59 -16.74
CA LYS A 127 -14.24 5.24 -15.48
C LYS A 127 -14.96 3.91 -15.61
N HIS A 128 -14.94 3.14 -14.54
CA HIS A 128 -15.76 1.95 -14.36
C HIS A 128 -16.82 2.22 -13.30
N ASN A 129 -18.06 1.88 -13.61
CA ASN A 129 -19.17 2.00 -12.65
C ASN A 129 -19.23 0.76 -11.77
N LEU A 130 -19.07 0.92 -10.46
CA LEU A 130 -19.22 -0.19 -9.51
C LEU A 130 -20.69 -0.45 -9.19
N LYS A 131 -21.44 0.63 -8.87
CA LYS A 131 -22.87 0.56 -8.55
C LYS A 131 -23.45 1.98 -8.43
N GLY A 132 -24.59 2.26 -9.08
CA GLY A 132 -25.22 3.58 -9.04
C GLY A 132 -24.26 4.66 -9.54
N ASP A 133 -24.01 5.69 -8.72
CA ASP A 133 -23.12 6.80 -9.09
C ASP A 133 -21.67 6.62 -8.59
N ILE A 134 -21.32 5.44 -8.10
CA ILE A 134 -19.97 5.13 -7.63
C ILE A 134 -19.10 4.71 -8.80
N TRP A 135 -18.14 5.56 -9.17
CA TRP A 135 -17.23 5.35 -10.27
C TRP A 135 -15.78 5.30 -9.78
N VAL A 136 -15.03 4.33 -10.31
CA VAL A 136 -13.60 4.16 -10.05
C VAL A 136 -12.81 4.22 -11.36
N HIS A 137 -11.50 4.31 -11.27
CA HIS A 137 -10.60 4.29 -12.42
C HIS A 137 -10.67 2.92 -13.11
N GLY A 138 -11.07 2.92 -14.39
CA GLY A 138 -11.33 1.69 -15.13
C GLY A 138 -10.09 0.81 -15.33
N GLY A 139 -8.91 1.42 -15.44
CA GLY A 139 -7.64 0.69 -15.52
C GLY A 139 -7.34 -0.10 -14.25
N PHE A 140 -7.53 0.51 -13.07
CA PHE A 140 -7.31 -0.18 -11.78
C PHE A 140 -8.32 -1.31 -11.58
N TYR A 141 -9.60 -1.04 -11.92
CA TYR A 141 -10.62 -2.08 -11.86
C TYR A 141 -10.31 -3.25 -12.78
N LYS A 142 -9.95 -2.97 -14.04
CA LYS A 142 -9.58 -4.00 -15.02
C LYS A 142 -8.39 -4.83 -14.53
N GLN A 143 -7.31 -4.20 -14.07
CA GLN A 143 -6.14 -4.92 -13.56
C GLN A 143 -6.47 -5.85 -12.39
N LEU A 144 -7.31 -5.40 -11.46
CA LEU A 144 -7.71 -6.21 -10.30
C LEU A 144 -8.59 -7.41 -10.69
N HIS A 145 -9.38 -7.30 -11.77
CA HIS A 145 -10.35 -8.35 -12.15
C HIS A 145 -9.92 -9.24 -13.33
N THR A 146 -8.91 -8.81 -14.10
CA THR A 146 -8.40 -9.64 -15.20
C THR A 146 -7.83 -10.94 -14.64
N ASN A 147 -8.04 -12.03 -15.38
CA ASN A 147 -7.57 -13.38 -15.05
C ASN A 147 -7.95 -13.87 -13.63
N GLY A 148 -9.01 -13.31 -13.05
CA GLY A 148 -9.52 -13.73 -11.74
C GLY A 148 -8.63 -13.38 -10.55
N VAL A 149 -7.75 -12.37 -10.68
CA VAL A 149 -6.84 -11.96 -9.59
C VAL A 149 -7.62 -11.66 -8.31
N TYR A 150 -8.69 -10.84 -8.39
CA TYR A 150 -9.51 -10.52 -7.23
C TYR A 150 -10.21 -11.74 -6.64
N ASP A 151 -10.76 -12.61 -7.48
CA ASP A 151 -11.49 -13.79 -7.02
C ASP A 151 -10.56 -14.78 -6.30
N ASN A 152 -9.34 -14.97 -6.81
CA ASN A 152 -8.32 -15.78 -6.18
C ASN A 152 -7.88 -15.20 -4.82
N LEU A 153 -7.69 -13.85 -4.74
CA LEU A 153 -7.40 -13.19 -3.48
C LEU A 153 -8.55 -13.34 -2.48
N LEU A 154 -9.78 -13.12 -2.92
CA LEU A 154 -10.97 -13.25 -2.08
C LEU A 154 -11.12 -14.68 -1.53
N ALA A 155 -10.93 -15.69 -2.37
CA ALA A 155 -10.98 -17.08 -1.95
C ALA A 155 -9.89 -17.39 -0.89
N LYS A 156 -8.65 -16.91 -1.12
CA LYS A 156 -7.55 -17.11 -0.17
C LYS A 156 -7.79 -16.40 1.17
N VAL A 157 -8.28 -15.18 1.13
CA VAL A 157 -8.60 -14.41 2.35
C VAL A 157 -9.77 -15.04 3.10
N LYS A 158 -10.81 -15.52 2.40
CA LYS A 158 -11.93 -16.28 3.01
C LYS A 158 -11.43 -17.53 3.75
N GLN A 159 -10.53 -18.29 3.13
CA GLN A 159 -9.88 -19.43 3.79
C GLN A 159 -9.15 -19.01 5.06
N LEU A 160 -8.24 -18.02 4.95
CA LEU A 160 -7.40 -17.60 6.08
C LEU A 160 -8.20 -17.00 7.24
N LEU A 161 -9.24 -16.19 6.94
CA LEU A 161 -10.13 -15.63 7.97
C LEU A 161 -11.06 -16.70 8.56
N GLY A 162 -11.44 -17.73 7.78
CA GLY A 162 -12.17 -18.88 8.31
C GLY A 162 -11.37 -19.66 9.36
N GLU A 163 -10.06 -19.79 9.15
CA GLU A 163 -9.12 -20.42 10.06
C GLU A 163 -8.73 -19.50 11.23
N ASN A 164 -8.80 -18.17 11.03
CA ASN A 164 -8.36 -17.12 11.97
C ASN A 164 -9.42 -15.99 12.07
N PRO A 165 -10.59 -16.23 12.65
CA PRO A 165 -11.74 -15.32 12.56
C PRO A 165 -11.54 -13.99 13.30
N ASP A 166 -10.64 -13.92 14.26
CA ASP A 166 -10.32 -12.72 15.04
C ASP A 166 -9.17 -11.87 14.45
N PHE A 167 -8.63 -12.27 13.28
CA PHE A 167 -7.57 -11.52 12.62
C PHE A 167 -8.11 -10.30 11.88
N SER A 168 -7.29 -9.26 11.84
CA SER A 168 -7.52 -8.07 11.02
C SER A 168 -6.92 -8.24 9.64
N LEU A 169 -7.59 -7.68 8.64
CA LEU A 169 -7.08 -7.62 7.26
C LEU A 169 -6.36 -6.30 7.04
N TYR A 170 -5.15 -6.37 6.54
CA TYR A 170 -4.37 -5.23 6.08
C TYR A 170 -4.17 -5.32 4.57
N VAL A 171 -4.31 -4.18 3.87
CA VAL A 171 -4.10 -4.12 2.42
C VAL A 171 -3.15 -2.96 2.15
N THR A 172 -2.04 -3.24 1.46
CA THR A 172 -0.99 -2.25 1.24
C THR A 172 -0.40 -2.33 -0.16
N GLY A 173 0.31 -1.31 -0.54
CA GLY A 173 1.02 -1.22 -1.81
C GLY A 173 1.58 0.18 -2.06
N HIS A 174 2.40 0.30 -3.09
CA HIS A 174 3.03 1.55 -3.51
C HIS A 174 2.62 1.88 -4.95
N SER A 175 2.43 3.17 -5.26
CA SER A 175 2.13 3.66 -6.61
C SER A 175 0.84 3.03 -7.17
N LEU A 176 0.92 2.36 -8.33
CA LEU A 176 -0.18 1.55 -8.89
C LEU A 176 -0.70 0.53 -7.88
N GLY A 177 0.20 -0.18 -7.18
CA GLY A 177 -0.17 -1.15 -6.15
C GLY A 177 -0.95 -0.53 -4.99
N ALA A 178 -0.70 0.73 -4.66
CA ALA A 178 -1.46 1.49 -3.67
C ALA A 178 -2.90 1.78 -4.12
N ALA A 179 -3.10 2.07 -5.41
CA ALA A 179 -4.44 2.23 -5.97
C ALA A 179 -5.22 0.91 -5.98
N LEU A 180 -4.56 -0.19 -6.36
CA LEU A 180 -5.14 -1.54 -6.32
C LEU A 180 -5.49 -1.95 -4.88
N ALA A 181 -4.60 -1.67 -3.92
CA ALA A 181 -4.83 -1.92 -2.49
C ALA A 181 -6.05 -1.15 -1.98
N THR A 182 -6.19 0.11 -2.36
CA THR A 182 -7.32 0.96 -1.96
C THR A 182 -8.65 0.43 -2.53
N LEU A 183 -8.66 0.04 -3.81
CA LEU A 183 -9.83 -0.54 -4.45
C LEU A 183 -10.17 -1.92 -3.86
N CYS A 184 -9.17 -2.79 -3.69
CA CYS A 184 -9.33 -4.13 -3.11
C CYS A 184 -9.89 -4.06 -1.69
N GLY A 185 -9.32 -3.22 -0.82
CA GLY A 185 -9.80 -3.05 0.56
C GLY A 185 -11.26 -2.58 0.62
N PHE A 186 -11.66 -1.66 -0.25
CA PHE A 186 -13.06 -1.24 -0.35
C PHE A 186 -13.97 -2.39 -0.76
N MET A 187 -13.61 -3.14 -1.78
CA MET A 187 -14.42 -4.26 -2.24
C MET A 187 -14.53 -5.35 -1.17
N MET A 188 -13.43 -5.69 -0.50
CA MET A 188 -13.42 -6.67 0.59
C MET A 188 -14.22 -6.21 1.81
N SER A 189 -14.43 -4.90 2.00
CA SER A 189 -15.25 -4.39 3.10
C SER A 189 -16.74 -4.75 2.99
N PHE A 190 -17.18 -5.25 1.85
CA PHE A 190 -18.53 -5.80 1.66
C PHE A 190 -18.60 -7.31 1.90
N GLU A 191 -17.44 -7.99 1.86
CA GLU A 191 -17.34 -9.45 1.97
C GLU A 191 -17.07 -9.91 3.40
N PHE A 192 -16.41 -9.07 4.21
CA PHE A 192 -15.98 -9.41 5.56
C PHE A 192 -16.48 -8.41 6.60
N ALA A 193 -16.82 -8.92 7.79
CA ALA A 193 -17.12 -8.09 8.95
C ALA A 193 -15.83 -7.67 9.71
N ASN A 194 -14.71 -8.36 9.43
CA ASN A 194 -13.42 -8.09 10.06
C ASN A 194 -12.96 -6.65 9.81
N LYS A 195 -12.15 -6.12 10.72
CA LYS A 195 -11.51 -4.82 10.52
C LYS A 195 -10.54 -4.88 9.34
N ILE A 196 -10.69 -3.94 8.41
CA ILE A 196 -9.84 -3.80 7.23
C ILE A 196 -9.10 -2.47 7.32
N ASN A 197 -7.77 -2.53 7.31
CA ASN A 197 -6.90 -1.38 7.33
C ASN A 197 -6.16 -1.29 5.98
N VAL A 198 -6.41 -0.25 5.23
CA VAL A 198 -5.65 0.05 4.02
C VAL A 198 -4.55 1.05 4.38
N VAL A 199 -3.31 0.73 4.06
CA VAL A 199 -2.19 1.66 4.16
C VAL A 199 -1.54 1.75 2.79
N SER A 200 -1.66 2.90 2.15
CA SER A 200 -1.19 3.10 0.78
C SER A 200 -0.05 4.11 0.73
N PHE A 201 0.99 3.79 -0.04
CA PHE A 201 2.15 4.65 -0.25
C PHE A 201 2.14 5.21 -1.68
N ALA A 202 2.31 6.52 -1.83
CA ALA A 202 2.32 7.16 -3.15
C ALA A 202 1.04 6.94 -3.98
N SER A 203 -0.12 6.74 -3.35
CA SER A 203 -1.34 6.37 -4.06
C SER A 203 -1.89 7.51 -4.93
N PRO A 204 -2.19 7.26 -6.22
CA PRO A 204 -3.04 8.14 -7.00
C PRO A 204 -4.49 8.12 -6.49
N ARG A 205 -5.34 9.01 -7.03
CA ARG A 205 -6.78 9.00 -6.75
C ARG A 205 -7.47 7.84 -7.47
N VAL A 206 -8.42 7.18 -6.79
CA VAL A 206 -9.03 5.93 -7.27
C VAL A 206 -10.44 6.12 -7.81
N GLY A 207 -11.25 7.00 -7.23
CA GLY A 207 -12.65 7.14 -7.63
C GLY A 207 -13.22 8.55 -7.45
N ASN A 208 -14.50 8.69 -7.77
CA ASN A 208 -15.23 9.96 -7.72
C ASN A 208 -15.66 10.38 -6.30
N ALA A 209 -16.43 11.46 -6.17
CA ALA A 209 -16.93 11.94 -4.88
C ALA A 209 -17.85 10.93 -4.19
N GLU A 210 -18.70 10.25 -4.94
CA GLU A 210 -19.62 9.21 -4.46
C GLU A 210 -18.85 7.98 -3.98
N TRP A 211 -17.76 7.60 -4.67
CA TRP A 211 -16.80 6.61 -4.19
C TRP A 211 -16.21 7.03 -2.83
N LYS A 212 -15.73 8.28 -2.71
CA LYS A 212 -15.18 8.78 -1.44
C LYS A 212 -16.22 8.67 -0.32
N LYS A 213 -17.44 9.14 -0.57
CA LYS A 213 -18.52 9.06 0.41
C LYS A 213 -18.82 7.62 0.84
N ALA A 214 -18.91 6.71 -0.14
CA ALA A 214 -19.16 5.29 0.14
C ALA A 214 -18.00 4.65 0.92
N PHE A 215 -16.75 5.02 0.62
CA PHE A 215 -15.56 4.54 1.30
C PHE A 215 -15.51 5.02 2.76
N ASP A 216 -15.66 6.32 2.97
CA ASP A 216 -15.50 6.95 4.29
C ASP A 216 -16.65 6.60 5.26
N THR A 217 -17.79 6.09 4.75
CA THR A 217 -18.93 5.65 5.58
C THR A 217 -18.85 4.18 6.01
N LYS A 218 -17.86 3.42 5.55
CA LYS A 218 -17.67 2.03 5.96
C LYS A 218 -17.15 1.93 7.39
N SER A 219 -17.89 1.27 8.27
CA SER A 219 -17.52 1.12 9.68
C SER A 219 -16.36 0.17 9.93
N ASN A 220 -16.17 -0.81 9.06
CA ASN A 220 -15.10 -1.81 9.15
C ASN A 220 -13.87 -1.50 8.30
N LEU A 221 -13.83 -0.34 7.62
CA LEU A 221 -12.74 0.04 6.70
C LEU A 221 -12.07 1.33 7.16
N THR A 222 -10.75 1.28 7.29
CA THR A 222 -9.92 2.45 7.58
C THR A 222 -8.83 2.59 6.53
N HIS A 223 -8.54 3.82 6.10
CA HIS A 223 -7.47 4.07 5.14
C HIS A 223 -6.53 5.17 5.62
N TYR A 224 -5.24 4.88 5.56
CA TYR A 224 -4.15 5.80 5.78
C TYR A 224 -3.30 5.90 4.52
N ARG A 225 -3.32 7.07 3.92
CA ARG A 225 -2.58 7.40 2.71
C ARG A 225 -1.29 8.13 3.09
N VAL A 226 -0.14 7.50 2.86
CA VAL A 226 1.18 8.08 3.10
C VAL A 226 1.70 8.69 1.80
N THR A 227 2.12 9.96 1.82
CA THR A 227 2.59 10.67 0.63
C THR A 227 3.83 11.49 0.94
N ASN A 228 4.81 11.50 0.05
CA ASN A 228 5.86 12.50 0.05
C ASN A 228 5.31 13.83 -0.52
N ASP A 229 5.79 14.95 0.00
CA ASP A 229 5.28 16.30 -0.33
C ASP A 229 5.41 16.69 -1.80
N ARG A 230 6.40 16.14 -2.52
CA ARG A 230 6.70 16.42 -3.93
C ARG A 230 6.46 15.24 -4.87
N ASP A 231 5.75 14.23 -4.40
CA ASP A 231 5.37 13.07 -5.21
C ASP A 231 4.15 13.43 -6.08
N ILE A 232 4.41 13.69 -7.38
CA ILE A 232 3.38 14.10 -8.33
C ILE A 232 2.34 13.01 -8.61
N VAL A 233 2.68 11.73 -8.48
CA VAL A 233 1.74 10.62 -8.75
C VAL A 233 0.51 10.75 -7.86
N THR A 234 0.70 11.23 -6.64
CA THR A 234 -0.39 11.44 -5.67
C THR A 234 -1.37 12.53 -6.09
N ALA A 235 -1.02 13.42 -7.03
CA ALA A 235 -1.91 14.45 -7.54
C ALA A 235 -2.88 13.93 -8.62
N PHE A 236 -2.62 12.77 -9.22
CA PHE A 236 -3.39 12.26 -10.36
C PHE A 236 -4.36 11.13 -9.98
N PRO A 237 -5.41 10.89 -10.81
CA PRO A 237 -6.02 11.82 -11.76
C PRO A 237 -6.64 13.03 -11.04
N MET A 238 -6.50 14.24 -11.63
CA MET A 238 -6.96 15.47 -10.94
C MET A 238 -8.46 15.71 -11.07
N TYR A 239 -9.01 15.49 -12.25
CA TYR A 239 -10.39 15.90 -12.57
C TYR A 239 -11.40 14.83 -12.18
N LYS A 240 -12.35 15.19 -11.30
CA LYS A 240 -13.44 14.32 -10.82
C LYS A 240 -12.99 13.04 -10.11
N TYR A 241 -11.76 13.02 -9.58
CA TYR A 241 -11.28 11.96 -8.70
C TYR A 241 -10.91 12.51 -7.33
N HIS A 242 -11.10 11.71 -6.31
CA HIS A 242 -10.91 12.10 -4.91
C HIS A 242 -10.03 11.11 -4.17
N HIS A 243 -9.29 11.61 -3.20
CA HIS A 243 -8.64 10.77 -2.20
C HIS A 243 -9.64 10.35 -1.13
N VAL A 244 -9.37 9.22 -0.49
CA VAL A 244 -10.17 8.65 0.60
C VAL A 244 -9.31 8.48 1.85
N GLY A 245 -9.95 8.44 3.01
CA GLY A 245 -9.29 8.21 4.29
C GLY A 245 -8.44 9.39 4.79
N LYS A 246 -7.55 9.08 5.73
CA LYS A 246 -6.62 10.05 6.34
C LYS A 246 -5.32 10.12 5.54
N THR A 247 -4.69 11.29 5.49
CA THR A 247 -3.41 11.47 4.78
C THR A 247 -2.31 11.79 5.77
N VAL A 248 -1.22 11.03 5.71
CA VAL A 248 0.06 11.34 6.33
C VAL A 248 0.98 11.88 5.23
N ARG A 249 1.27 13.16 5.26
CA ARG A 249 2.16 13.81 4.30
C ARG A 249 3.53 14.01 4.92
N LEU A 250 4.54 13.45 4.28
CA LEU A 250 5.93 13.47 4.71
C LEU A 250 6.67 14.59 3.97
N PHE A 251 7.32 15.44 4.72
CA PHE A 251 8.24 16.46 4.25
C PHE A 251 9.68 16.04 4.53
N GLU A 252 10.66 16.84 4.15
CA GLU A 252 12.06 16.57 4.43
C GLU A 252 12.34 16.51 5.94
N ASP A 253 11.83 17.50 6.70
CA ASP A 253 12.12 17.69 8.13
C ASP A 253 10.89 17.56 9.04
N SER A 254 9.73 17.17 8.51
CA SER A 254 8.49 17.12 9.26
C SER A 254 7.45 16.20 8.62
N TYR A 255 6.30 16.04 9.29
CA TYR A 255 5.12 15.41 8.71
C TYR A 255 3.86 16.17 9.12
N SER A 256 2.78 15.96 8.37
CA SER A 256 1.45 16.47 8.70
C SER A 256 0.39 15.41 8.48
N ILE A 257 -0.65 15.39 9.33
CA ILE A 257 -1.76 14.44 9.23
C ILE A 257 -3.03 15.20 8.93
N PHE A 258 -3.73 14.80 7.87
CA PHE A 258 -4.98 15.39 7.42
C PHE A 258 -6.10 14.36 7.50
N THR A 259 -7.21 14.72 8.13
CA THR A 259 -8.40 13.87 8.25
C THR A 259 -9.27 13.93 7.00
N ASP A 260 -9.21 14.99 6.24
CA ASP A 260 -9.90 15.16 4.96
C ASP A 260 -9.00 15.89 3.95
N TYR A 261 -8.32 15.12 3.10
CA TYR A 261 -7.49 15.61 1.99
C TYR A 261 -8.13 15.25 0.65
N SER A 262 -9.43 15.46 0.55
CA SER A 262 -10.21 15.00 -0.61
C SER A 262 -10.20 15.98 -1.77
N LYS A 263 -10.07 17.27 -1.48
CA LYS A 263 -10.14 18.34 -2.48
C LYS A 263 -8.78 18.60 -3.10
N PHE A 264 -8.81 19.08 -4.35
CA PHE A 264 -7.64 19.67 -4.99
C PHE A 264 -7.20 20.88 -4.14
N HIS A 265 -6.08 20.76 -3.44
CA HIS A 265 -5.47 21.88 -2.77
C HIS A 265 -4.52 22.59 -3.75
N TRP A 266 -4.45 23.90 -3.66
CA TRP A 266 -3.52 24.66 -4.51
C TRP A 266 -2.06 24.20 -4.32
N TYR A 267 -1.74 23.50 -3.23
CA TYR A 267 -0.48 22.77 -3.03
C TYR A 267 -0.22 21.71 -4.11
N ASP A 268 -1.28 21.10 -4.66
CA ASP A 268 -1.13 20.16 -5.77
C ASP A 268 -0.66 20.88 -7.03
N PHE A 269 -0.95 22.19 -7.15
CA PHE A 269 -0.49 23.05 -8.26
C PHE A 269 1.01 23.39 -8.12
N THR A 270 1.51 23.58 -6.90
CA THR A 270 2.95 23.81 -6.66
C THR A 270 3.78 22.55 -6.90
N LEU A 271 3.16 21.33 -6.84
CA LEU A 271 3.82 20.09 -7.19
C LEU A 271 4.34 20.09 -8.64
N PHE A 272 3.61 20.69 -9.59
CA PHE A 272 4.08 20.82 -10.98
C PHE A 272 5.33 21.66 -11.14
N GLN A 273 5.59 22.60 -10.22
CA GLN A 273 6.78 23.45 -10.25
C GLN A 273 7.98 22.83 -9.51
N CYS A 274 7.72 21.90 -8.59
CA CYS A 274 8.71 21.35 -7.67
C CYS A 274 8.84 19.83 -7.74
N TRP A 275 8.23 19.17 -8.74
CA TRP A 275 8.26 17.72 -8.88
C TRP A 275 9.67 17.16 -8.95
N ARG A 276 9.88 16.09 -8.19
CA ARG A 276 11.11 15.29 -8.24
C ARG A 276 10.72 13.82 -8.41
N PRO A 277 11.19 13.14 -9.47
CA PRO A 277 10.94 11.71 -9.66
C PRO A 277 11.35 10.85 -8.47
N SER A 278 12.43 11.25 -7.77
CA SER A 278 12.91 10.58 -6.55
C SER A 278 11.91 10.61 -5.40
N ASP A 279 11.00 11.59 -5.35
CA ASP A 279 10.00 11.68 -4.28
C ASP A 279 8.93 10.59 -4.39
N HIS A 280 8.85 9.91 -5.54
CA HIS A 280 7.99 8.74 -5.76
C HIS A 280 8.67 7.42 -5.38
N ASP A 281 9.96 7.40 -5.07
CA ASP A 281 10.68 6.16 -4.77
C ASP A 281 10.35 5.63 -3.37
N CYS A 282 10.09 4.31 -3.26
CA CYS A 282 9.89 3.61 -2.00
C CYS A 282 11.02 3.84 -1.00
N ASP A 283 12.26 3.91 -1.47
CA ASP A 283 13.44 4.08 -0.63
C ASP A 283 13.41 5.45 0.08
N LEU A 284 12.91 6.51 -0.60
CA LEU A 284 12.74 7.82 0.01
C LEU A 284 11.55 7.83 1.01
N TYR A 285 10.45 7.15 0.70
CA TYR A 285 9.36 6.94 1.65
C TYR A 285 9.86 6.26 2.92
N TYR A 286 10.67 5.21 2.78
CA TYR A 286 11.27 4.50 3.90
C TYR A 286 12.18 5.40 4.73
N LYS A 287 13.09 6.13 4.07
CA LYS A 287 13.99 7.08 4.74
C LYS A 287 13.23 8.11 5.56
N ARG A 288 12.19 8.73 4.98
CA ARG A 288 11.40 9.75 5.67
C ARG A 288 10.58 9.18 6.83
N LEU A 289 9.98 7.99 6.67
CA LEU A 289 9.29 7.32 7.76
C LEU A 289 10.21 6.91 8.90
N MET A 290 11.46 6.54 8.62
CA MET A 290 12.45 6.28 9.66
C MET A 290 12.85 7.55 10.44
N GLN A 291 12.78 8.72 9.81
CA GLN A 291 13.09 10.02 10.43
C GLN A 291 11.93 10.62 11.24
N HIS A 292 10.70 10.36 10.83
CA HIS A 292 9.49 10.98 11.38
C HIS A 292 8.62 9.96 12.08
N LYS A 293 8.64 9.99 13.39
CA LYS A 293 7.87 9.09 14.24
C LYS A 293 6.69 9.84 14.86
N TRP A 294 5.51 9.27 14.79
CA TRP A 294 4.31 9.72 15.54
C TRP A 294 3.88 8.64 16.53
N GLU A 295 3.27 9.08 17.61
CA GLU A 295 2.72 8.23 18.66
C GLU A 295 1.21 7.99 18.48
#